data_921b80f2f18f55f6fc7cb26bbd6f0d71
#
_entry.id   921b80f2f18f55f6fc7cb26bbd6f0d71
#
_cell.length_a   1.000
_cell.length_b   1.000
_cell.length_c   1.000
_cell.angle_alpha   90.00
_cell.angle_beta   90.00
_cell.angle_gamma   90.00
#
_symmetry.space_group_name_H-M   'P 1'
#
loop_
_entity.id
_entity.type
_entity.pdbx_description
1 polymer ?
#
loop_
_entity_poly.entity_id
_entity_poly.type
_entity_poly.pdbx_seq_one_letter_code
_entity_poly.pdbx_strand_id
1 'polypeptide(L)'
;GVVNGSQENKTILPNSEHPVEAWGVIGTGIKAYDYMDGVNNHYGVYSVVLTVDGTEVFRSTVDRFSQEENRMINSWTYGQYMKSFIDPGNTLRLLKASNDNRGLVTIDEERDYQFQYTLKDAFGNTSRYHFTVRGKKQPIEPLNHREKYFFAWDKTNYLQEPGLSLVVPKGMLYDNVPLQYQIKADSGAVAFTYQLNDCLLYTSPSPRDA
;
A
#
# COMPACT_ATOMS: atom_id res chain seq x y z
N GLY A 1 -1.49 -0.63 13.40
CA GLY A 1 -2.71 -0.06 14.00
C GLY A 1 -3.89 -1.00 13.90
N VAL A 2 -4.98 -0.59 14.50
CA VAL A 2 -6.27 -1.31 14.50
C VAL A 2 -7.34 -0.36 13.98
N VAL A 3 -8.19 -0.82 13.08
CA VAL A 3 -9.32 -0.04 12.53
C VAL A 3 -10.60 -0.86 12.68
N ASN A 4 -11.61 -0.29 13.35
CA ASN A 4 -12.86 -0.98 13.69
C ASN A 4 -12.63 -2.37 14.30
N GLY A 5 -11.69 -2.48 15.25
CA GLY A 5 -11.37 -3.71 15.97
C GLY A 5 -10.55 -4.76 15.20
N SER A 6 -10.04 -4.44 14.00
CA SER A 6 -9.28 -5.37 13.18
C SER A 6 -8.00 -4.73 12.63
N GLN A 7 -6.93 -5.53 12.47
CA GLN A 7 -5.71 -5.13 11.78
C GLN A 7 -5.82 -5.27 10.24
N GLU A 8 -6.95 -5.71 9.75
CA GLU A 8 -7.21 -5.86 8.32
C GLU A 8 -7.62 -4.54 7.67
N ASN A 9 -7.49 -4.47 6.35
CA ASN A 9 -7.95 -3.33 5.57
C ASN A 9 -9.48 -3.19 5.64
N LYS A 10 -9.95 -1.98 5.90
CA LYS A 10 -11.38 -1.64 5.94
C LYS A 10 -11.72 -0.60 4.90
N THR A 11 -12.81 -0.81 4.19
CA THR A 11 -13.35 0.18 3.25
C THR A 11 -14.35 1.07 3.96
N ILE A 12 -14.24 2.38 3.73
CA ILE A 12 -15.10 3.40 4.30
C ILE A 12 -15.77 4.14 3.15
N LEU A 13 -17.05 4.47 3.30
CA LEU A 13 -17.74 5.33 2.35
C LEU A 13 -17.29 6.79 2.53
N PRO A 14 -17.07 7.53 1.44
CA PRO A 14 -16.73 8.95 1.52
C PRO A 14 -17.88 9.75 2.16
N ASN A 15 -17.53 10.82 2.88
CA ASN A 15 -18.48 11.71 3.56
C ASN A 15 -19.42 10.98 4.55
N SER A 16 -18.93 9.89 5.16
CA SER A 16 -19.66 9.17 6.19
C SER A 16 -19.80 10.04 7.44
N GLU A 17 -21.02 10.15 7.97
CA GLU A 17 -21.30 10.82 9.25
C GLU A 17 -20.86 9.99 10.45
N HIS A 18 -20.67 8.69 10.26
CA HIS A 18 -20.24 7.80 11.34
C HIS A 18 -18.71 7.77 11.43
N PRO A 19 -18.14 8.12 12.58
CA PRO A 19 -16.70 8.01 12.81
C PRO A 19 -16.22 6.57 12.67
N VAL A 20 -15.01 6.41 12.13
CA VAL A 20 -14.29 5.14 12.08
C VAL A 20 -13.44 5.04 13.34
N GLU A 21 -13.60 4.00 14.13
CA GLU A 21 -12.77 3.79 15.31
C GLU A 21 -11.39 3.27 14.90
N ALA A 22 -10.31 3.89 15.39
CA ALA A 22 -8.95 3.44 15.13
C ALA A 22 -8.01 3.69 16.31
N TRP A 23 -6.90 2.93 16.35
CA TRP A 23 -5.82 3.10 17.33
C TRP A 23 -4.46 2.69 16.76
N GLY A 24 -3.41 3.43 17.13
CA GLY A 24 -2.04 3.22 16.65
C GLY A 24 -1.82 3.78 15.26
N VAL A 25 -0.80 3.31 14.58
CA VAL A 25 -0.40 3.81 13.26
C VAL A 25 -1.31 3.24 12.18
N ILE A 26 -1.95 4.10 11.40
CA ILE A 26 -2.83 3.72 10.30
C ILE A 26 -2.38 4.37 8.99
N GLY A 27 -2.59 3.67 7.89
CA GLY A 27 -2.49 4.21 6.54
C GLY A 27 -3.86 4.33 5.90
N THR A 28 -4.02 5.29 5.01
CA THR A 28 -5.25 5.47 4.24
C THR A 28 -4.98 5.32 2.76
N GLY A 29 -6.04 5.09 1.98
CA GLY A 29 -5.98 5.06 0.52
C GLY A 29 -7.32 5.47 -0.06
N ILE A 30 -7.31 5.94 -1.29
CA ILE A 30 -8.51 6.37 -1.98
C ILE A 30 -8.66 5.67 -3.33
N LYS A 31 -9.89 5.26 -3.66
CA LYS A 31 -10.28 4.85 -5.00
C LYS A 31 -11.00 6.01 -5.65
N ALA A 32 -10.39 6.60 -6.65
CA ALA A 32 -10.94 7.73 -7.37
C ALA A 32 -10.61 7.65 -8.86
N TYR A 33 -11.54 8.10 -9.68
CA TYR A 33 -11.40 8.17 -11.12
C TYR A 33 -11.79 9.56 -11.61
N ASP A 34 -11.15 9.98 -12.68
CA ASP A 34 -11.53 11.15 -13.46
C ASP A 34 -12.33 10.69 -14.68
N TYR A 35 -13.38 11.41 -15.02
CA TYR A 35 -14.25 11.13 -16.15
C TYR A 35 -14.20 12.31 -17.11
N MET A 36 -13.96 12.03 -18.39
CA MET A 36 -14.09 13.03 -19.44
C MET A 36 -15.49 12.91 -20.10
N ASP A 37 -16.11 14.04 -20.30
CA ASP A 37 -17.41 14.11 -20.98
C ASP A 37 -17.36 13.44 -22.35
N GLY A 38 -18.34 12.56 -22.60
CA GLY A 38 -18.50 11.87 -23.88
C GLY A 38 -17.58 10.66 -24.10
N VAL A 39 -16.82 10.21 -23.11
CA VAL A 39 -15.95 9.02 -23.19
C VAL A 39 -16.21 8.09 -22.01
N ASN A 40 -16.32 6.78 -22.26
CA ASN A 40 -16.54 5.77 -21.21
C ASN A 40 -15.23 5.38 -20.48
N ASN A 41 -14.11 6.04 -20.76
CA ASN A 41 -12.83 5.71 -20.14
C ASN A 41 -12.67 6.37 -18.77
N HIS A 42 -12.10 5.62 -17.85
CA HIS A 42 -11.72 6.11 -16.54
C HIS A 42 -10.26 6.55 -16.58
N TYR A 43 -9.99 7.76 -16.14
CA TYR A 43 -8.65 8.31 -16.05
C TYR A 43 -8.20 8.40 -14.59
N GLY A 44 -6.88 8.42 -14.36
CA GLY A 44 -6.32 8.68 -13.05
C GLY A 44 -6.49 10.15 -12.64
N VAL A 45 -6.69 10.40 -11.36
CA VAL A 45 -6.77 11.74 -10.81
C VAL A 45 -5.38 12.40 -10.89
N TYR A 46 -5.32 13.66 -11.33
CA TYR A 46 -4.06 14.38 -11.46
C TYR A 46 -3.35 14.61 -10.13
N SER A 47 -4.09 15.01 -9.09
CA SER A 47 -3.52 15.23 -7.76
C SER A 47 -4.45 14.76 -6.65
N VAL A 48 -3.85 14.11 -5.66
CA VAL A 48 -4.50 13.70 -4.41
C VAL A 48 -3.74 14.31 -3.25
N VAL A 49 -4.44 15.02 -2.36
CA VAL A 49 -3.89 15.57 -1.12
C VAL A 49 -4.70 15.02 0.04
N LEU A 50 -4.00 14.48 1.04
CA LEU A 50 -4.59 14.11 2.32
C LEU A 50 -4.19 15.12 3.38
N THR A 51 -5.17 15.67 4.08
CA THR A 51 -4.96 16.47 5.29
C THR A 51 -5.59 15.78 6.49
N VAL A 52 -4.97 15.95 7.66
CA VAL A 52 -5.49 15.52 8.96
C VAL A 52 -5.50 16.73 9.88
N ASP A 53 -6.64 17.05 10.44
CA ASP A 53 -6.86 18.25 11.26
C ASP A 53 -6.37 19.55 10.56
N GLY A 54 -6.59 19.63 9.26
CA GLY A 54 -6.16 20.76 8.43
C GLY A 54 -4.68 20.75 8.00
N THR A 55 -3.86 19.84 8.53
CA THR A 55 -2.44 19.72 8.18
C THR A 55 -2.23 18.69 7.08
N GLU A 56 -1.50 19.05 6.02
CA GLU A 56 -1.15 18.12 4.96
C GLU A 56 -0.21 17.04 5.48
N VAL A 57 -0.55 15.77 5.23
CA VAL A 57 0.28 14.61 5.60
C VAL A 57 0.81 13.86 4.38
N PHE A 58 0.10 13.94 3.25
CA PHE A 58 0.49 13.27 2.02
C PHE A 58 -0.02 14.00 0.78
N ARG A 59 0.77 13.93 -0.29
CA ARG A 59 0.40 14.42 -1.62
C ARG A 59 0.90 13.47 -2.70
N SER A 60 0.08 13.23 -3.71
CA SER A 60 0.53 12.71 -4.99
C SER A 60 0.19 13.68 -6.12
N THR A 61 1.08 13.77 -7.12
CA THR A 61 0.83 14.56 -8.33
C THR A 61 1.33 13.78 -9.53
N VAL A 62 0.40 13.36 -10.38
CA VAL A 62 0.68 12.52 -11.55
C VAL A 62 0.86 13.44 -12.74
N ASP A 63 2.08 13.95 -12.93
CA ASP A 63 2.47 14.75 -14.09
C ASP A 63 3.04 13.86 -15.21
N ARG A 64 4.11 13.16 -14.92
CA ARG A 64 4.79 12.22 -15.81
C ARG A 64 5.70 11.32 -14.99
N PHE A 65 5.94 10.12 -15.46
CA PHE A 65 6.90 9.18 -14.85
C PHE A 65 7.68 8.47 -15.96
N SER A 66 8.87 8.02 -15.62
CA SER A 66 9.72 7.25 -16.53
C SER A 66 9.35 5.76 -16.52
N GLN A 67 9.83 5.03 -17.50
CA GLN A 67 9.67 3.58 -17.56
C GLN A 67 10.31 2.89 -16.34
N GLU A 68 11.41 3.42 -15.83
CA GLU A 68 12.11 2.90 -14.65
C GLU A 68 11.29 3.09 -13.37
N GLU A 69 10.54 4.19 -13.29
CA GLU A 69 9.65 4.47 -12.17
C GLU A 69 8.37 3.62 -12.18
N ASN A 70 8.01 3.04 -13.34
CA ASN A 70 6.76 2.29 -13.49
C ASN A 70 6.62 1.15 -12.46
N ARG A 71 7.71 0.49 -12.12
CA ARG A 71 7.72 -0.56 -11.10
C ARG A 71 7.25 -0.03 -9.73
N MET A 72 7.58 1.20 -9.37
CA MET A 72 7.24 1.82 -8.10
C MET A 72 5.73 2.09 -7.94
N ILE A 73 5.01 2.19 -9.06
CA ILE A 73 3.54 2.33 -9.06
C ILE A 73 2.87 1.11 -8.46
N ASN A 74 3.41 -0.09 -8.65
CA ASN A 74 2.87 -1.32 -8.06
C ASN A 74 2.87 -1.28 -6.52
N SER A 75 3.85 -0.62 -5.91
CA SER A 75 3.88 -0.42 -4.46
C SER A 75 2.94 0.70 -4.02
N TRP A 76 2.71 1.71 -4.86
CA TRP A 76 1.80 2.81 -4.53
C TRP A 76 0.33 2.36 -4.52
N THR A 77 -0.04 1.39 -5.33
CA THR A 77 -1.43 0.94 -5.44
C THR A 77 -1.67 -0.35 -4.65
N TYR A 78 -2.90 -0.50 -4.16
CA TYR A 78 -3.42 -1.74 -3.60
C TYR A 78 -4.76 -2.04 -4.28
N GLY A 79 -4.75 -2.95 -5.26
CA GLY A 79 -5.88 -3.15 -6.17
C GLY A 79 -6.22 -1.84 -6.89
N GLN A 80 -7.43 -1.34 -6.68
CA GLN A 80 -7.90 -0.08 -7.28
C GLN A 80 -7.70 1.15 -6.37
N TYR A 81 -7.07 0.99 -5.21
CA TYR A 81 -6.82 2.06 -4.26
C TYR A 81 -5.42 2.63 -4.41
N MET A 82 -5.31 3.95 -4.45
CA MET A 82 -4.05 4.68 -4.32
C MET A 82 -3.76 4.88 -2.84
N LYS A 83 -2.63 4.39 -2.36
CA LYS A 83 -2.18 4.61 -0.98
C LYS A 83 -1.86 6.09 -0.76
N SER A 84 -2.21 6.61 0.40
CA SER A 84 -1.83 7.96 0.83
C SER A 84 -0.69 7.92 1.85
N PHE A 85 0.22 6.98 1.65
CA PHE A 85 1.47 6.84 2.36
C PHE A 85 2.49 6.14 1.44
N ILE A 86 3.76 6.21 1.82
CA ILE A 86 4.88 5.73 1.00
C ILE A 86 5.51 4.53 1.69
N ASP A 87 5.57 3.38 1.01
CA ASP A 87 6.31 2.23 1.50
C ASP A 87 7.82 2.56 1.59
N PRO A 88 8.56 2.00 2.56
CA PRO A 88 9.96 2.38 2.83
C PRO A 88 10.89 2.31 1.61
N GLY A 89 10.69 1.33 0.74
CA GLY A 89 11.48 1.11 -0.47
C GLY A 89 10.91 1.78 -1.73
N ASN A 90 9.82 2.54 -1.63
CA ASN A 90 9.24 3.24 -2.77
C ASN A 90 9.88 4.63 -2.95
N THR A 91 10.52 4.84 -4.09
CA THR A 91 11.21 6.08 -4.44
C THR A 91 10.49 6.88 -5.52
N LEU A 92 9.20 6.61 -5.75
CA LEU A 92 8.41 7.30 -6.77
C LEU A 92 8.31 8.80 -6.45
N ARG A 93 8.90 9.65 -7.30
CA ARG A 93 8.96 11.12 -7.10
C ARG A 93 7.60 11.82 -7.10
N LEU A 94 6.58 11.15 -7.62
CA LEU A 94 5.20 11.67 -7.65
C LEU A 94 4.57 11.72 -6.25
N LEU A 95 5.13 10.99 -5.28
CA LEU A 95 4.62 10.87 -3.92
C LEU A 95 5.44 11.75 -2.98
N LYS A 96 4.75 12.49 -2.14
CA LYS A 96 5.36 13.32 -1.10
C LYS A 96 4.63 13.12 0.22
N ALA A 97 5.35 12.77 1.26
CA ALA A 97 4.87 12.81 2.63
C ALA A 97 5.34 14.11 3.28
N SER A 98 4.44 14.79 3.97
CA SER A 98 4.72 16.04 4.68
C SER A 98 4.98 15.80 6.17
N ASN A 99 4.77 14.57 6.64
CA ASN A 99 5.10 14.13 8.00
C ASN A 99 6.28 13.16 8.01
N ASP A 100 6.92 12.99 9.16
CA ASP A 100 8.07 12.10 9.34
C ASP A 100 7.72 10.60 9.23
N ASN A 101 6.44 10.26 9.20
CA ASN A 101 5.96 8.88 9.14
C ASN A 101 5.46 8.47 7.74
N ARG A 102 6.03 9.05 6.69
CA ARG A 102 5.77 8.70 5.28
C ARG A 102 4.28 8.73 4.89
N GLY A 103 3.48 9.66 5.45
CA GLY A 103 2.05 9.76 5.19
C GLY A 103 1.18 8.85 6.09
N LEU A 104 1.78 7.99 6.90
CA LEU A 104 1.06 7.26 7.94
C LEU A 104 0.65 8.21 9.07
N VAL A 105 -0.50 7.95 9.67
CA VAL A 105 -1.06 8.77 10.74
C VAL A 105 -1.10 7.98 12.03
N THR A 106 -0.60 8.58 13.11
CA THR A 106 -0.66 7.99 14.45
C THR A 106 -1.93 8.46 15.15
N ILE A 107 -2.75 7.52 15.58
CA ILE A 107 -3.96 7.73 16.40
C ILE A 107 -3.64 7.23 17.81
N ASP A 108 -3.27 8.13 18.69
CA ASP A 108 -2.78 7.85 20.06
C ASP A 108 -3.55 8.60 21.16
N GLU A 109 -4.52 9.43 20.75
CA GLU A 109 -5.42 10.15 21.65
C GLU A 109 -6.87 9.74 21.43
N GLU A 110 -7.67 9.67 22.50
CA GLU A 110 -9.12 9.40 22.44
C GLU A 110 -9.89 10.67 22.08
N ARG A 111 -9.77 11.09 20.81
CA ARG A 111 -10.44 12.24 20.21
C ARG A 111 -10.83 11.95 18.77
N ASP A 112 -11.60 12.87 18.19
CA ASP A 112 -11.93 12.83 16.78
C ASP A 112 -10.83 13.53 15.96
N TYR A 113 -10.33 12.85 14.91
CA TYR A 113 -9.39 13.35 13.93
C TYR A 113 -10.13 13.58 12.60
N GLN A 114 -9.98 14.77 12.02
CA GLN A 114 -10.66 15.15 10.78
C GLN A 114 -9.77 14.86 9.57
N PHE A 115 -10.14 13.87 8.79
CA PHE A 115 -9.46 13.50 7.56
C PHE A 115 -10.17 14.12 6.36
N GLN A 116 -9.41 14.72 5.46
CA GLN A 116 -9.94 15.26 4.21
C GLN A 116 -9.05 14.89 3.04
N TYR A 117 -9.65 14.34 2.00
CA TYR A 117 -9.07 14.23 0.69
C TYR A 117 -9.47 15.41 -0.19
N THR A 118 -8.49 16.00 -0.83
CA THR A 118 -8.69 16.97 -1.92
C THR A 118 -8.14 16.39 -3.20
N LEU A 119 -9.00 16.18 -4.17
CA LEU A 119 -8.68 15.65 -5.49
C LEU A 119 -8.71 16.76 -6.51
N LYS A 120 -7.77 16.76 -7.45
CA LYS A 120 -7.80 17.68 -8.61
C LYS A 120 -7.60 16.89 -9.89
N ASP A 121 -8.33 17.29 -10.93
CA ASP A 121 -8.06 16.87 -12.30
C ASP A 121 -6.95 17.71 -12.95
N ALA A 122 -6.60 17.41 -14.20
CA ALA A 122 -5.61 18.15 -14.96
C ALA A 122 -6.06 19.57 -15.36
N PHE A 123 -7.35 19.88 -15.28
CA PHE A 123 -7.95 21.16 -15.63
C PHE A 123 -8.15 22.08 -14.42
N GLY A 124 -7.89 21.58 -13.21
CA GLY A 124 -7.99 22.33 -11.96
C GLY A 124 -9.33 22.19 -11.25
N ASN A 125 -10.27 21.39 -11.75
CA ASN A 125 -11.49 21.06 -11.01
C ASN A 125 -11.12 20.33 -9.70
N THR A 126 -11.87 20.62 -8.66
CA THR A 126 -11.53 20.13 -7.32
C THR A 126 -12.72 19.45 -6.66
N SER A 127 -12.51 18.25 -6.18
CA SER A 127 -13.44 17.51 -5.33
C SER A 127 -12.86 17.31 -3.94
N ARG A 128 -13.71 17.35 -2.90
CA ARG A 128 -13.31 17.14 -1.50
C ARG A 128 -14.18 16.08 -0.88
N TYR A 129 -13.53 15.19 -0.13
CA TYR A 129 -14.16 14.12 0.64
C TYR A 129 -13.60 14.15 2.05
N HIS A 130 -14.45 14.00 3.04
CA HIS A 130 -14.04 14.00 4.44
C HIS A 130 -14.62 12.80 5.18
N PHE A 131 -13.93 12.42 6.22
CA PHE A 131 -14.39 11.42 7.19
C PHE A 131 -13.71 11.66 8.53
N THR A 132 -14.34 11.18 9.59
CA THR A 132 -13.83 11.31 10.94
C THR A 132 -13.26 9.98 11.42
N VAL A 133 -12.04 10.00 11.94
CA VAL A 133 -11.45 8.87 12.66
C VAL A 133 -11.51 9.19 14.15
N ARG A 134 -12.21 8.35 14.91
CA ARG A 134 -12.28 8.43 16.37
C ARG A 134 -11.20 7.59 16.99
N GLY A 135 -10.28 8.22 17.71
CA GLY A 135 -9.31 7.52 18.54
C GLY A 135 -10.02 6.74 19.64
N LYS A 136 -9.86 5.43 19.62
CA LYS A 136 -10.38 4.54 20.65
C LYS A 136 -9.31 3.53 21.01
N LYS A 137 -8.84 3.63 22.24
CA LYS A 137 -7.76 2.75 22.73
C LYS A 137 -8.16 1.29 22.62
N GLN A 138 -7.34 0.53 21.92
CA GLN A 138 -7.54 -0.89 21.67
C GLN A 138 -6.20 -1.60 21.76
N PRO A 139 -6.15 -2.87 22.22
CA PRO A 139 -4.93 -3.65 22.17
C PRO A 139 -4.51 -3.84 20.71
N ILE A 140 -3.23 -3.60 20.45
CA ILE A 140 -2.61 -3.89 19.15
C ILE A 140 -1.75 -5.13 19.38
N GLU A 141 -2.16 -6.25 18.79
CA GLU A 141 -1.35 -7.45 18.86
C GLU A 141 -0.05 -7.23 18.09
N PRO A 142 1.10 -7.54 18.68
CA PRO A 142 2.36 -7.47 17.96
C PRO A 142 2.34 -8.46 16.79
N LEU A 143 2.87 -8.04 15.65
CA LEU A 143 3.07 -8.93 14.52
C LEU A 143 4.00 -10.08 14.96
N ASN A 144 3.44 -11.28 15.07
CA ASN A 144 4.18 -12.45 15.48
C ASN A 144 4.82 -13.09 14.23
N HIS A 145 6.04 -12.71 13.95
CA HIS A 145 6.81 -13.28 12.86
C HIS A 145 7.32 -14.66 13.27
N ARG A 146 6.57 -15.70 12.94
CA ARG A 146 6.95 -17.11 13.13
C ARG A 146 7.76 -17.66 11.95
N GLU A 147 7.91 -16.86 10.93
CA GLU A 147 8.57 -17.25 9.68
C GLU A 147 10.07 -17.42 9.90
N LYS A 148 10.62 -18.48 9.32
CA LYS A 148 12.05 -18.80 9.39
C LYS A 148 12.91 -17.71 8.74
N TYR A 149 12.39 -17.06 7.69
CA TYR A 149 13.08 -16.03 6.95
C TYR A 149 12.34 -14.70 7.03
N PHE A 150 13.11 -13.64 7.21
CA PHE A 150 12.63 -12.26 7.21
C PHE A 150 13.48 -11.45 6.23
N PHE A 151 12.88 -11.04 5.13
CA PHE A 151 13.56 -10.29 4.08
C PHE A 151 13.39 -8.80 4.31
N ALA A 152 14.50 -8.10 4.50
CA ALA A 152 14.52 -6.66 4.69
C ALA A 152 14.58 -5.94 3.33
N TRP A 153 13.84 -4.87 3.17
CA TRP A 153 13.79 -4.08 1.94
C TRP A 153 15.11 -3.37 1.61
N ASP A 154 15.88 -3.01 2.63
CA ASP A 154 17.11 -2.21 2.55
C ASP A 154 18.40 -3.04 2.43
N LYS A 155 18.27 -4.37 2.31
CA LYS A 155 19.40 -5.30 2.25
C LYS A 155 19.24 -6.30 1.10
N THR A 156 20.36 -6.93 0.72
CA THR A 156 20.32 -8.15 -0.09
C THR A 156 19.96 -9.31 0.83
N ASN A 157 18.95 -10.06 0.46
CA ASN A 157 18.42 -11.18 1.23
C ASN A 157 18.76 -12.50 0.55
N TYR A 158 18.98 -13.53 1.36
CA TYR A 158 19.34 -14.87 0.91
C TYR A 158 18.42 -15.89 1.54
N LEU A 159 17.92 -16.82 0.75
CA LEU A 159 17.27 -18.03 1.20
C LEU A 159 18.06 -19.22 0.66
N GLN A 160 18.46 -20.11 1.56
CA GLN A 160 19.16 -21.34 1.22
C GLN A 160 18.45 -22.51 1.86
N GLU A 161 17.81 -23.32 1.05
CA GLU A 161 17.12 -24.55 1.47
C GLU A 161 17.49 -25.69 0.53
N PRO A 162 17.34 -26.96 0.93
CA PRO A 162 17.61 -28.09 0.05
C PRO A 162 16.86 -27.98 -1.28
N GLY A 163 17.61 -27.89 -2.36
CA GLY A 163 17.06 -27.76 -3.71
C GLY A 163 16.59 -26.36 -4.11
N LEU A 164 16.67 -25.36 -3.22
CA LEU A 164 16.27 -23.98 -3.52
C LEU A 164 17.29 -22.98 -2.98
N SER A 165 17.82 -22.16 -3.88
CA SER A 165 18.62 -21.00 -3.53
C SER A 165 18.01 -19.76 -4.17
N LEU A 166 17.69 -18.75 -3.34
CA LEU A 166 17.09 -17.50 -3.78
C LEU A 166 17.91 -16.33 -3.25
N VAL A 167 18.22 -15.39 -4.12
CA VAL A 167 18.84 -14.11 -3.78
C VAL A 167 17.92 -12.99 -4.20
N VAL A 168 17.55 -12.15 -3.25
CA VAL A 168 16.74 -10.93 -3.50
C VAL A 168 17.64 -9.72 -3.24
N PRO A 169 18.15 -9.06 -4.28
CA PRO A 169 19.01 -7.90 -4.13
C PRO A 169 18.33 -6.73 -3.41
N LYS A 170 19.11 -5.89 -2.75
CA LYS A 170 18.65 -4.61 -2.21
C LYS A 170 17.91 -3.81 -3.28
N GLY A 171 16.78 -3.20 -2.88
CA GLY A 171 15.93 -2.39 -3.75
C GLY A 171 14.91 -3.18 -4.58
N MET A 172 14.84 -4.51 -4.39
CA MET A 172 13.82 -5.33 -5.04
C MET A 172 12.52 -5.43 -4.25
N LEU A 173 12.56 -5.13 -2.95
CA LEU A 173 11.40 -5.11 -2.07
C LEU A 173 11.03 -3.67 -1.71
N TYR A 174 9.75 -3.41 -1.51
CA TYR A 174 9.24 -2.09 -1.10
C TYR A 174 9.09 -1.96 0.41
N ASP A 175 8.93 -3.09 1.09
CA ASP A 175 8.87 -3.19 2.54
C ASP A 175 9.48 -4.51 3.01
N ASN A 176 9.57 -4.69 4.32
CA ASN A 176 10.00 -5.93 4.93
C ASN A 176 8.99 -7.04 4.67
N VAL A 177 9.47 -8.22 4.30
CA VAL A 177 8.64 -9.38 3.96
C VAL A 177 8.98 -10.56 4.85
N PRO A 178 8.08 -10.96 5.76
CA PRO A 178 8.17 -12.27 6.40
C PRO A 178 7.91 -13.34 5.32
N LEU A 179 8.89 -14.22 5.10
CA LEU A 179 8.85 -15.20 4.03
C LEU A 179 8.40 -16.57 4.57
N GLN A 180 7.26 -17.01 4.11
CA GLN A 180 6.77 -18.39 4.28
C GLN A 180 7.18 -19.21 3.05
N TYR A 181 7.63 -20.42 3.30
CA TYR A 181 8.07 -21.31 2.24
C TYR A 181 7.53 -22.72 2.48
N GLN A 182 7.06 -23.34 1.42
CA GLN A 182 6.56 -24.71 1.43
C GLN A 182 7.15 -25.49 0.24
N ILE A 183 7.49 -26.75 0.50
CA ILE A 183 7.87 -27.70 -0.57
C ILE A 183 6.67 -28.61 -0.80
N LYS A 184 6.23 -28.74 -2.04
CA LYS A 184 5.21 -29.69 -2.46
C LYS A 184 5.87 -30.75 -3.35
N ALA A 185 5.74 -32.00 -2.98
CA ALA A 185 6.12 -33.12 -3.83
C ALA A 185 4.85 -33.59 -4.56
N ASP A 186 4.82 -33.42 -5.86
CA ASP A 186 3.73 -33.98 -6.67
C ASP A 186 4.07 -35.43 -7.01
N SER A 187 3.14 -36.35 -6.76
CA SER A 187 3.31 -37.75 -7.11
C SER A 187 3.44 -37.92 -8.62
N GLY A 188 4.62 -38.33 -9.07
CA GLY A 188 4.96 -38.47 -10.49
C GLY A 188 5.73 -37.32 -11.11
N ALA A 189 5.97 -36.23 -10.38
CA ALA A 189 6.82 -35.13 -10.87
C ALA A 189 8.31 -35.45 -10.68
N VAL A 190 9.13 -35.04 -11.65
CA VAL A 190 10.60 -35.20 -11.60
C VAL A 190 11.25 -34.15 -10.70
N ALA A 191 10.50 -33.11 -10.30
CA ALA A 191 10.99 -32.00 -9.48
C ALA A 191 9.98 -31.60 -8.41
N PHE A 192 10.49 -30.96 -7.32
CA PHE A 192 9.66 -30.38 -6.28
C PHE A 192 9.11 -29.02 -6.72
N THR A 193 7.87 -28.72 -6.32
CA THR A 193 7.30 -27.40 -6.43
C THR A 193 7.56 -26.61 -5.14
N TYR A 194 8.16 -25.43 -5.27
CA TYR A 194 8.43 -24.52 -4.17
C TYR A 194 7.40 -23.39 -4.18
N GLN A 195 6.68 -23.25 -3.10
CA GLN A 195 5.75 -22.13 -2.91
C GLN A 195 6.36 -21.15 -1.91
N LEU A 196 6.50 -19.89 -2.34
CA LEU A 196 7.03 -18.79 -1.53
C LEU A 196 5.90 -17.79 -1.30
N ASN A 197 5.41 -17.68 -0.08
CA ASN A 197 4.25 -16.89 0.32
C ASN A 197 3.01 -17.15 -0.56
N ASP A 198 1.84 -16.73 -0.14
CA ASP A 198 0.66 -16.63 -1.01
C ASP A 198 0.69 -15.37 -1.86
N CYS A 199 1.65 -14.51 -1.60
CA CYS A 199 1.85 -13.31 -2.38
C CYS A 199 2.45 -13.71 -3.71
N LEU A 200 1.64 -13.63 -4.74
CA LEU A 200 2.06 -13.64 -6.12
C LEU A 200 3.25 -12.69 -6.27
N LEU A 201 4.44 -13.22 -6.33
CA LEU A 201 5.47 -12.59 -7.11
C LEU A 201 4.86 -12.53 -8.51
N TYR A 202 4.39 -11.35 -8.91
CA TYR A 202 3.98 -11.12 -10.28
C TYR A 202 5.23 -11.32 -11.14
N THR A 203 5.44 -12.54 -11.56
CA THR A 203 6.21 -12.78 -12.76
C THR A 203 5.38 -12.14 -13.86
N SER A 204 5.93 -11.16 -14.54
CA SER A 204 5.39 -10.70 -15.82
C SER A 204 5.02 -11.94 -16.64
N PRO A 205 3.83 -12.00 -17.26
CA PRO A 205 3.50 -13.10 -18.12
C PRO A 205 4.65 -13.27 -19.12
N SER A 206 5.11 -14.49 -19.26
CA SER A 206 6.14 -14.81 -20.23
C SER A 206 5.66 -14.38 -21.63
N PRO A 207 6.52 -13.81 -22.49
CA PRO A 207 6.13 -13.51 -23.88
C PRO A 207 5.63 -14.73 -24.67
N ARG A 208 5.64 -15.92 -24.07
CA ARG A 208 5.11 -17.16 -24.66
C ARG A 208 3.63 -17.42 -24.34
N ASP A 209 3.02 -16.61 -23.46
CA ASP A 209 1.62 -16.78 -23.03
C ASP A 209 0.70 -15.74 -23.68
N ALA A 210 1.14 -15.08 -24.76
CA ALA A 210 0.37 -14.15 -25.59
C ALA A 210 -0.01 -14.77 -26.92
#